data_31114c8599e0f3e600a277300829d8e5
#
_entry.id   31114c8599e0f3e600a277300829d8e5
#
_cell.length_a   1.000
_cell.length_b   1.000
_cell.length_c   1.000
_cell.angle_alpha   90.00
_cell.angle_beta   90.00
_cell.angle_gamma   90.00
#
_symmetry.space_group_name_H-M   'P 1'
#
loop_
_entity.id
_entity.type
_entity.pdbx_description
1 polymer ?
#
loop_
_entity_poly.entity_id
_entity_poly.type
_entity_poly.pdbx_seq_one_letter_code
_entity_poly.pdbx_strand_id
1 'polypeptide(L)'
;MTHGTMGPMTNRELFMDGALARSARVLCQVSTRVVALRAGLDRELLRDYERGVVDLSDAEAQQLADALMYFGARFIPEDDDGGVGVRRKFSRTKVRMIDRWEGEGGPVGEDDV
;
A
#
# COMPACT_ATOMS: atom_id res chain seq x y z
N MET A 1 15.89 -22.71 7.87
CA MET A 1 15.56 -22.31 7.65
C MET A 1 14.85 -22.03 7.14
N THR A 2 14.48 -21.90 6.96
CA THR A 2 13.94 -21.63 6.58
C THR A 2 13.29 -21.15 6.04
N HIS A 3 13.01 -20.86 5.86
CA HIS A 3 12.39 -20.42 5.43
C HIS A 3 11.94 -20.22 4.56
N GLY A 4 12.02 -20.13 4.40
CA GLY A 4 11.71 -19.71 3.28
C GLY A 4 10.38 -19.69 2.94
N THR A 5 9.75 -19.22 3.45
CA THR A 5 8.59 -19.21 3.18
C THR A 5 8.15 -18.37 2.20
N MET A 6 7.48 -18.69 1.32
CA MET A 6 7.08 -17.96 0.29
C MET A 6 5.70 -17.50 0.43
N GLY A 7 5.07 -17.59 1.46
CA GLY A 7 3.71 -17.14 1.62
C GLY A 7 3.61 -15.65 1.76
N PRO A 8 2.43 -15.13 2.01
CA PRO A 8 2.24 -13.70 2.20
C PRO A 8 3.00 -13.23 3.43
N MET A 9 3.36 -11.99 3.45
CA MET A 9 4.06 -11.45 4.57
C MET A 9 3.16 -11.41 5.78
N THR A 10 3.75 -11.68 6.95
CA THR A 10 3.02 -11.59 8.18
C THR A 10 3.49 -10.35 8.92
N ASN A 11 2.88 -10.03 10.04
CA ASN A 11 3.32 -8.91 10.85
C ASN A 11 4.77 -8.99 11.20
N ARG A 12 5.26 -10.20 11.40
CA ARG A 12 6.62 -10.37 11.80
C ARG A 12 7.56 -10.08 10.66
N GLU A 13 7.16 -10.38 9.44
CA GLU A 13 8.01 -10.20 8.29
C GLU A 13 7.81 -8.87 7.61
N LEU A 14 6.68 -8.23 7.83
CA LEU A 14 6.38 -7.00 7.15
C LEU A 14 7.13 -5.86 7.79
N PHE A 15 7.94 -5.20 7.02
CA PHE A 15 8.53 -3.96 7.47
C PHE A 15 7.65 -2.82 6.97
N MET A 16 7.29 -1.93 7.86
CA MET A 16 6.50 -0.78 7.48
C MET A 16 6.99 0.43 8.25
N ASP A 17 7.19 1.52 7.55
CA ASP A 17 7.44 2.79 8.20
C ASP A 17 6.71 3.85 7.41
N GLY A 18 6.79 5.07 7.88
CA GLY A 18 6.03 6.15 7.25
C GLY A 18 6.45 6.40 5.82
N ALA A 19 7.73 6.30 5.55
CA ALA A 19 8.25 6.55 4.20
C ALA A 19 7.75 5.49 3.22
N LEU A 20 7.75 4.24 3.64
CA LEU A 20 7.27 3.17 2.79
C LEU A 20 5.78 3.31 2.55
N ALA A 21 5.02 3.62 3.60
CA ALA A 21 3.58 3.80 3.47
C ALA A 21 3.25 4.95 2.53
N ARG A 22 3.96 6.04 2.67
CA ARG A 22 3.73 7.19 1.81
C ARG A 22 4.08 6.86 0.36
N SER A 23 5.19 6.17 0.16
CA SER A 23 5.60 5.77 -1.19
C SER A 23 4.55 4.89 -1.83
N ALA A 24 4.01 3.94 -1.09
CA ALA A 24 2.99 3.05 -1.61
C ALA A 24 1.73 3.82 -1.98
N ARG A 25 1.31 4.72 -1.10
CA ARG A 25 0.10 5.49 -1.33
C ARG A 25 0.25 6.38 -2.57
N VAL A 26 1.38 7.06 -2.70
CA VAL A 26 1.60 7.94 -3.83
C VAL A 26 1.71 7.14 -5.11
N LEU A 27 2.39 6.01 -5.04
CA LEU A 27 2.55 5.17 -6.21
C LEU A 27 1.20 4.65 -6.71
N CYS A 28 0.30 4.33 -5.80
CA CYS A 28 -1.02 3.84 -6.15
C CYS A 28 -2.02 4.98 -6.37
N GLN A 29 -1.57 6.21 -6.17
CA GLN A 29 -2.38 7.40 -6.47
C GLN A 29 -3.67 7.47 -5.66
N VAL A 30 -3.57 7.15 -4.39
CA VAL A 30 -4.72 7.26 -3.50
C VAL A 30 -4.44 8.29 -2.43
N SER A 31 -5.48 8.95 -1.96
CA SER A 31 -5.32 9.98 -0.96
C SER A 31 -5.18 9.38 0.42
N THR A 32 -4.64 10.17 1.33
CA THR A 32 -4.52 9.75 2.71
C THR A 32 -5.89 9.42 3.30
N ARG A 33 -6.88 10.22 2.97
CA ARG A 33 -8.22 10.01 3.48
C ARG A 33 -8.79 8.66 3.05
N VAL A 34 -8.61 8.33 1.79
CA VAL A 34 -9.14 7.09 1.26
C VAL A 34 -8.45 5.88 1.86
N VAL A 35 -7.13 5.96 1.99
CA VAL A 35 -6.38 4.85 2.58
C VAL A 35 -6.75 4.69 4.06
N ALA A 36 -6.83 5.79 4.78
CA ALA A 36 -7.17 5.72 6.21
C ALA A 36 -8.56 5.12 6.41
N LEU A 37 -9.49 5.51 5.58
CA LEU A 37 -10.84 4.98 5.67
C LEU A 37 -10.83 3.47 5.44
N ARG A 38 -10.13 3.03 4.41
CA ARG A 38 -10.07 1.60 4.11
C ARG A 38 -9.35 0.83 5.21
N ALA A 39 -8.33 1.42 5.80
CA ALA A 39 -7.54 0.76 6.83
C ALA A 39 -8.22 0.79 8.20
N GLY A 40 -9.23 1.60 8.36
CA GLY A 40 -9.86 1.76 9.67
C GLY A 40 -9.01 2.58 10.60
N LEU A 41 -8.21 3.50 10.07
CA LEU A 41 -7.35 4.34 10.86
C LEU A 41 -7.80 5.78 10.78
N ASP A 42 -7.44 6.55 11.80
CA ASP A 42 -7.71 7.96 11.79
C ASP A 42 -6.81 8.61 10.74
N ARG A 43 -7.37 9.48 9.94
CA ARG A 43 -6.62 10.15 8.89
C ARG A 43 -5.43 10.92 9.42
N GLU A 44 -5.60 11.59 10.56
CA GLU A 44 -4.50 12.34 11.11
C GLU A 44 -3.40 11.44 11.62
N LEU A 45 -3.77 10.30 12.16
CA LEU A 45 -2.78 9.32 12.60
C LEU A 45 -1.96 8.86 11.40
N LEU A 46 -2.61 8.58 10.28
CA LEU A 46 -1.89 8.13 9.09
C LEU A 46 -0.98 9.24 8.59
N ARG A 47 -1.48 10.45 8.57
CA ARG A 47 -0.68 11.57 8.10
C ARG A 47 0.57 11.75 8.95
N ASP A 48 0.42 11.68 10.27
CA ASP A 48 1.55 11.84 11.16
C ASP A 48 2.53 10.67 11.04
N TYR A 49 2.00 9.49 10.81
CA TYR A 49 2.84 8.32 10.60
C TYR A 49 3.68 8.48 9.32
N GLU A 50 3.07 8.95 8.25
CA GLU A 50 3.80 9.14 7.00
C GLU A 50 4.88 10.21 7.13
N ARG A 51 4.70 11.12 8.07
CA ARG A 51 5.68 12.16 8.30
C ARG A 51 6.75 11.75 9.31
N GLY A 52 6.61 10.57 9.85
CA GLY A 52 7.59 10.09 10.82
C GLY A 52 7.41 10.63 12.21
N VAL A 53 6.25 11.19 12.51
CA VAL A 53 5.99 11.80 13.81
C VAL A 53 5.53 10.80 14.84
N VAL A 54 4.77 9.80 14.42
CA VAL A 54 4.26 8.78 15.34
C VAL A 54 4.48 7.40 14.75
N ASP A 55 4.40 6.40 15.59
CA ASP A 55 4.48 5.02 15.15
C ASP A 55 3.11 4.39 15.20
N LEU A 56 2.95 3.28 14.53
CA LEU A 56 1.73 2.49 14.58
C LEU A 56 2.01 1.20 15.32
N SER A 57 1.00 0.65 15.94
CA SER A 57 1.12 -0.68 16.54
C SER A 57 1.24 -1.69 15.40
N ASP A 58 1.64 -2.91 15.74
CA ASP A 58 1.74 -3.96 14.73
C ASP A 58 0.40 -4.20 14.05
N ALA A 59 -0.67 -4.17 14.80
CA ALA A 59 -2.00 -4.38 14.23
C ALA A 59 -2.37 -3.24 13.29
N GLU A 60 -2.08 -2.01 13.69
CA GLU A 60 -2.37 -0.87 12.84
C GLU A 60 -1.53 -0.88 11.57
N ALA A 61 -0.27 -1.27 11.69
CA ALA A 61 0.60 -1.36 10.54
C ALA A 61 0.10 -2.41 9.57
N GLN A 62 -0.42 -3.52 10.09
CA GLN A 62 -0.98 -4.55 9.23
C GLN A 62 -2.25 -4.07 8.54
N GLN A 63 -3.10 -3.36 9.26
CA GLN A 63 -4.31 -2.79 8.67
C GLN A 63 -3.94 -1.85 7.54
N LEU A 64 -2.91 -1.05 7.75
CA LEU A 64 -2.46 -0.12 6.73
C LEU A 64 -1.89 -0.87 5.53
N ALA A 65 -1.07 -1.88 5.76
CA ALA A 65 -0.50 -2.65 4.68
C ALA A 65 -1.60 -3.31 3.84
N ASP A 66 -2.59 -3.87 4.52
CA ASP A 66 -3.70 -4.52 3.82
C ASP A 66 -4.46 -3.53 2.95
N ALA A 67 -4.67 -2.32 3.46
CA ALA A 67 -5.36 -1.30 2.70
C ALA A 67 -4.55 -0.89 1.46
N LEU A 68 -3.25 -0.70 1.65
CA LEU A 68 -2.41 -0.31 0.52
C LEU A 68 -2.35 -1.42 -0.53
N MET A 69 -2.31 -2.66 -0.10
CA MET A 69 -2.33 -3.78 -1.02
C MET A 69 -3.66 -3.85 -1.77
N TYR A 70 -4.74 -3.51 -1.09
CA TYR A 70 -6.04 -3.46 -1.74
C TYR A 70 -6.04 -2.45 -2.89
N PHE A 71 -5.33 -1.34 -2.72
CA PHE A 71 -5.25 -0.31 -3.75
C PHE A 71 -4.14 -0.57 -4.78
N GLY A 72 -3.48 -1.71 -4.68
CA GLY A 72 -2.53 -2.10 -5.71
C GLY A 72 -1.07 -2.08 -5.35
N ALA A 73 -0.74 -1.87 -4.10
CA ALA A 73 0.65 -1.88 -3.69
C ALA A 73 1.14 -3.32 -3.51
N ARG A 74 2.39 -3.54 -3.87
CA ARG A 74 3.02 -4.81 -3.64
C ARG A 74 4.33 -4.52 -2.94
N PHE A 75 4.45 -4.99 -1.72
CA PHE A 75 5.64 -4.70 -0.92
C PHE A 75 6.73 -5.72 -1.23
N ILE A 76 7.95 -5.22 -1.27
CA ILE A 76 9.13 -6.04 -1.59
C ILE A 76 9.98 -6.14 -0.34
N PRO A 77 10.19 -7.33 0.17
CA PRO A 77 11.00 -7.48 1.38
C PRO A 77 12.46 -7.23 1.10
N GLU A 78 13.19 -6.95 2.14
CA GLU A 78 14.61 -6.77 2.04
C GLU A 78 15.28 -8.08 1.62
N ASP A 79 16.27 -8.00 0.78
CA ASP A 79 17.00 -9.17 0.34
C ASP A 79 18.44 -8.78 0.05
N ASP A 80 19.18 -9.66 -0.59
CA ASP A 80 20.59 -9.41 -0.85
C ASP A 80 20.82 -8.27 -1.83
N ASP A 81 19.83 -7.93 -2.61
CA ASP A 81 19.96 -6.87 -3.59
C ASP A 81 19.62 -5.50 -3.04
N GLY A 82 18.98 -5.43 -1.91
CA GLY A 82 18.63 -4.13 -1.39
C GLY A 82 17.63 -4.18 -0.27
N GLY A 83 17.20 -3.02 0.17
CA GLY A 83 16.24 -2.88 1.26
C GLY A 83 14.83 -3.09 0.80
N VAL A 84 13.90 -2.81 1.69
CA VAL A 84 12.48 -2.96 1.39
C VAL A 84 12.05 -1.97 0.33
N GLY A 85 10.98 -2.28 -0.36
CA GLY A 85 10.45 -1.38 -1.37
C GLY A 85 9.00 -1.65 -1.64
N VAL A 86 8.47 -0.95 -2.63
CA VAL A 86 7.09 -1.14 -3.02
C VAL A 86 6.97 -0.92 -4.52
N ARG A 87 6.07 -1.65 -5.16
CA ARG A 87 5.80 -1.49 -6.57
C ARG A 87 4.30 -1.66 -6.77
N ARG A 88 3.82 -1.25 -7.93
CA ARG A 88 2.43 -1.48 -8.25
C ARG A 88 2.22 -2.93 -8.58
N LYS A 89 1.06 -3.42 -8.22
CA LYS A 89 0.71 -4.78 -8.51
C LYS A 89 0.66 -5.03 -10.01
N PHE A 90 0.16 -4.07 -10.77
CA PHE A 90 0.04 -4.22 -12.21
C PHE A 90 1.01 -3.33 -12.95
N SER A 91 1.50 -3.80 -14.08
CA SER A 91 2.38 -3.01 -14.92
C SER A 91 1.60 -1.83 -15.51
N ARG A 92 2.30 -0.88 -16.07
CA ARG A 92 1.67 0.28 -16.68
C ARG A 92 0.69 -0.12 -17.78
N THR A 93 1.06 -1.08 -18.57
CA THR A 93 0.18 -1.54 -19.64
C THR A 93 -1.09 -2.14 -19.06
N LYS A 94 -0.94 -2.92 -18.02
CA LYS A 94 -2.09 -3.55 -17.42
C LYS A 94 -3.03 -2.52 -16.80
N VAL A 95 -2.47 -1.50 -16.18
CA VAL A 95 -3.28 -0.44 -15.58
C VAL A 95 -4.07 0.28 -16.66
N ARG A 96 -3.46 0.58 -17.78
CA ARG A 96 -4.17 1.24 -18.86
C ARG A 96 -5.31 0.40 -19.37
N MET A 97 -5.11 -0.90 -19.47
CA MET A 97 -6.16 -1.76 -19.94
C MET A 97 -7.34 -1.78 -18.98
N ILE A 98 -7.03 -1.81 -17.69
CA ILE A 98 -8.09 -1.81 -16.70
C ILE A 98 -8.85 -0.51 -16.73
N ASP A 99 -8.17 0.61 -16.85
CA ASP A 99 -8.82 1.91 -16.94
C ASP A 99 -9.74 1.99 -18.13
N ARG A 100 -9.29 1.47 -19.25
CA ARG A 100 -10.09 1.50 -20.44
C ARG A 100 -11.36 0.68 -20.27
N TRP A 101 -11.23 -0.47 -19.66
CA TRP A 101 -12.38 -1.32 -19.41
C TRP A 101 -13.39 -0.62 -18.51
N GLU A 102 -12.92 -0.01 -17.47
CA GLU A 102 -13.79 0.67 -16.56
C GLU A 102 -14.44 1.87 -17.22
N GLY A 103 -13.69 2.55 -18.04
CA GLY A 103 -14.24 3.70 -18.74
C GLY A 103 -15.32 3.33 -19.70
N GLU A 104 -15.21 2.17 -20.30
CA GLU A 104 -16.24 1.74 -21.18
C GLU A 104 -17.40 1.17 -20.43
N GLY A 105 -17.16 0.62 -19.32
CA GLY A 105 -18.17 -0.06 -18.56
C GLY A 105 -19.03 0.83 -17.72
N GLY A 106 -18.77 2.07 -17.61
CA GLY A 106 -19.59 2.92 -16.81
C GLY A 106 -18.91 4.04 -16.19
N PRO A 107 -19.56 4.64 -15.32
CA PRO A 107 -19.10 5.81 -14.74
C PRO A 107 -17.99 5.59 -13.95
N VAL A 108 -17.06 6.25 -14.01
CA VAL A 108 -16.02 6.09 -13.34
C VAL A 108 -15.84 6.87 -12.37
N GLY A 109 -15.63 6.75 -11.60
CA GLY A 109 -15.53 7.49 -10.62
C GLY A 109 -14.47 8.15 -10.52
N GLU A 110 -14.07 8.47 -10.48
CA GLU A 110 -13.25 9.10 -10.46
C GLU A 110 -12.88 9.56 -9.64
N ASP A 111 -12.69 9.63 -9.21
CA ASP A 111 -12.41 10.20 -8.57
C ASP A 111 -11.90 10.22 -7.63
N ASP A 112 -11.66 10.22 -7.28
CA ASP A 112 -11.37 10.23 -6.23
C ASP A 112 -10.19 10.12 -5.88
N VAL A 113 -9.38 10.32 -6.11
CA VAL A 113 -8.18 10.22 -5.70
C VAL A 113 -7.67 11.41 -5.12
#